data_0abbcab13fbea0cfbf6810cbe4551a00
#
_entry.id   0abbcab13fbea0cfbf6810cbe4551a00
#
_cell.length_a   1.000
_cell.length_b   1.000
_cell.length_c   1.000
_cell.angle_alpha   90.00
_cell.angle_beta   90.00
_cell.angle_gamma   90.00
#
_symmetry.space_group_name_H-M   'P 1'
#
loop_
_entity.id
_entity.type
_entity.pdbx_description
1 polymer ?
#
loop_
_entity_poly.entity_id
_entity_poly.type
_entity_poly.pdbx_seq_one_letter_code
_entity_poly.pdbx_strand_id
1 'polypeptide(L)'
;LLVSAPTGAGKTLVAEYAIFEAIKRKKRVIYTAPIKALSNQKYRDFRDEPDVDVGLMTGDVTINPEGQVLIMTTEILRNQIFESPAMLNDVDYVIFDEVHFMDDRERGTVWEETFIFAPKGIKFVSLSATIANLDQLGSWIREIRDEDLTVVRSDKRPVPLKHRLFTEKSGLFDLGRLNAVAKYEIEAEQSKKKNGRDRRRGRGRVFRQPPKLDRLLDEVQDNDALPVLVFSFSRKDVERLAYANQHRELLNDDESARMNELQQELISSYDMDEGELIGEVFRLARHGIGYHHAGMLPIHKEMVERMFCTGLLKMIFTTETFAIGINMPARTVVFASLKKYDGVSMDYLRTRDYLQMAGRAGRQGIDKEGMVVSMLGMKDLEEAPLKRILSGNPEPVQSRFKLSYSTLLHLISHMGRSHIHEAWDKSFNRYQHREGSRKAREHNQARQHELLDNHLDFLEELGYFEPEGPEVG
;
A
#
# COMPACT_ATOMS: atom_id res chain seq x y z
N LEU A 1 -11.84 12.10 -13.38
CA LEU A 1 -10.90 11.21 -14.05
C LEU A 1 -10.53 10.03 -13.13
N LEU A 2 -10.58 8.81 -13.65
CA LEU A 2 -10.12 7.60 -12.95
C LEU A 2 -9.03 6.91 -13.78
N VAL A 3 -7.82 6.81 -13.22
CA VAL A 3 -6.64 6.26 -13.91
C VAL A 3 -6.17 4.99 -13.21
N SER A 4 -6.06 3.90 -13.95
CA SER A 4 -5.50 2.64 -13.47
C SER A 4 -4.28 2.26 -14.32
N ALA A 5 -3.15 2.10 -13.66
CA ALA A 5 -1.92 1.67 -14.30
C ALA A 5 -0.98 0.98 -13.31
N PRO A 6 -0.05 0.11 -13.77
CA PRO A 6 0.93 -0.54 -12.93
C PRO A 6 1.79 0.47 -12.14
N THR A 7 2.38 0.00 -11.05
CA THR A 7 3.37 0.78 -10.29
C THR A 7 4.55 1.15 -11.20
N GLY A 8 4.99 2.40 -11.15
CA GLY A 8 6.07 2.92 -12.00
C GLY A 8 5.63 3.34 -13.41
N ALA A 9 4.34 3.31 -13.75
CA ALA A 9 3.83 3.74 -15.05
C ALA A 9 3.62 5.27 -15.19
N GLY A 10 4.02 6.07 -14.20
CA GLY A 10 3.93 7.53 -14.27
C GLY A 10 2.58 8.11 -13.89
N LYS A 11 1.75 7.41 -13.08
CA LYS A 11 0.45 7.94 -12.61
C LYS A 11 0.56 9.30 -11.93
N THR A 12 1.64 9.54 -11.21
CA THR A 12 1.89 10.80 -10.49
C THR A 12 1.89 12.01 -11.43
N LEU A 13 2.37 11.87 -12.66
CA LEU A 13 2.35 12.96 -13.66
C LEU A 13 0.94 13.47 -13.96
N VAL A 14 -0.08 12.60 -13.88
CA VAL A 14 -1.48 13.01 -14.07
C VAL A 14 -1.94 13.89 -12.91
N ALA A 15 -1.52 13.57 -11.69
CA ALA A 15 -1.80 14.39 -10.51
C ALA A 15 -1.07 15.73 -10.58
N GLU A 16 0.20 15.72 -10.94
CA GLU A 16 1.02 16.94 -11.13
C GLU A 16 0.40 17.86 -12.16
N TYR A 17 -0.06 17.32 -13.29
CA TYR A 17 -0.76 18.13 -14.30
C TYR A 17 -2.02 18.79 -13.73
N ALA A 18 -2.84 18.07 -12.96
CA ALA A 18 -4.05 18.64 -12.33
C ALA A 18 -3.69 19.74 -11.31
N ILE A 19 -2.61 19.55 -10.54
CA ILE A 19 -2.09 20.54 -9.59
C ILE A 19 -1.69 21.82 -10.35
N PHE A 20 -0.83 21.72 -11.37
CA PHE A 20 -0.39 22.89 -12.12
C PHE A 20 -1.53 23.61 -12.85
N GLU A 21 -2.52 22.89 -13.35
CA GLU A 21 -3.71 23.52 -13.97
C GLU A 21 -4.54 24.30 -12.95
N ALA A 22 -4.68 23.81 -11.71
CA ALA A 22 -5.39 24.53 -10.65
C ALA A 22 -4.59 25.78 -10.19
N ILE A 23 -3.27 25.63 -10.03
CA ILE A 23 -2.39 26.76 -9.68
C ILE A 23 -2.54 27.91 -10.69
N LYS A 24 -2.52 27.62 -12.01
CA LYS A 24 -2.76 28.62 -13.06
C LYS A 24 -4.10 29.35 -12.92
N ARG A 25 -5.11 28.66 -12.41
CA ARG A 25 -6.46 29.20 -12.20
C ARG A 25 -6.62 29.87 -10.83
N LYS A 26 -5.57 29.91 -10.01
CA LYS A 26 -5.59 30.41 -8.63
C LYS A 26 -6.63 29.66 -7.76
N LYS A 27 -6.74 28.35 -7.97
CA LYS A 27 -7.60 27.45 -7.21
C LYS A 27 -6.76 26.54 -6.34
N ARG A 28 -7.35 26.01 -5.29
CA ARG A 28 -6.72 25.03 -4.40
C ARG A 28 -6.90 23.59 -4.91
N VAL A 29 -5.95 22.77 -4.53
CA VAL A 29 -5.96 21.33 -4.79
C VAL A 29 -5.72 20.58 -3.49
N ILE A 30 -6.50 19.54 -3.26
CA ILE A 30 -6.24 18.61 -2.17
C ILE A 30 -5.67 17.32 -2.77
N TYR A 31 -4.51 16.90 -2.28
CA TYR A 31 -3.89 15.62 -2.62
C TYR A 31 -4.04 14.68 -1.43
N THR A 32 -4.79 13.58 -1.60
CA THR A 32 -4.96 12.60 -0.53
C THR A 32 -4.15 11.35 -0.77
N ALA A 33 -3.56 10.84 0.31
CA ALA A 33 -2.82 9.59 0.31
C ALA A 33 -3.36 8.64 1.40
N PRO A 34 -3.27 7.30 1.20
CA PRO A 34 -3.83 6.34 2.14
C PRO A 34 -3.09 6.22 3.47
N ILE A 35 -1.86 6.71 3.54
CA ILE A 35 -1.02 6.62 4.76
C ILE A 35 -0.19 7.88 4.96
N LYS A 36 0.07 8.22 6.23
CA LYS A 36 0.86 9.39 6.64
C LYS A 36 2.24 9.45 5.96
N ALA A 37 2.93 8.32 5.84
CA ALA A 37 4.25 8.26 5.22
C ALA A 37 4.25 8.76 3.77
N LEU A 38 3.21 8.37 3.00
CA LEU A 38 3.04 8.85 1.62
C LEU A 38 2.70 10.34 1.59
N SER A 39 1.83 10.81 2.49
CA SER A 39 1.52 12.25 2.60
C SER A 39 2.79 13.06 2.89
N ASN A 40 3.60 12.62 3.84
CA ASN A 40 4.87 13.29 4.17
C ASN A 40 5.85 13.30 3.00
N GLN A 41 5.93 12.19 2.25
CA GLN A 41 6.78 12.14 1.05
C GLN A 41 6.28 13.11 -0.02
N LYS A 42 4.99 13.11 -0.33
CA LYS A 42 4.40 14.02 -1.31
C LYS A 42 4.58 15.49 -0.91
N TYR A 43 4.46 15.79 0.38
CA TYR A 43 4.76 17.12 0.89
C TYR A 43 6.21 17.53 0.59
N ARG A 44 7.19 16.63 0.82
CA ARG A 44 8.60 16.91 0.48
C ARG A 44 8.79 17.10 -1.03
N ASP A 45 8.20 16.21 -1.84
CA ASP A 45 8.29 16.27 -3.30
C ASP A 45 7.83 17.64 -3.82
N PHE A 46 6.71 18.17 -3.31
CA PHE A 46 6.14 19.44 -3.76
C PHE A 46 6.73 20.67 -3.06
N ARG A 47 7.24 20.55 -1.83
CA ARG A 47 7.87 21.65 -1.11
C ARG A 47 9.10 22.20 -1.84
N ASP A 48 9.83 21.31 -2.51
CA ASP A 48 11.07 21.64 -3.21
C ASP A 48 10.81 22.12 -4.66
N GLU A 49 9.53 22.13 -5.11
CA GLU A 49 9.12 22.66 -6.42
C GLU A 49 8.96 24.18 -6.36
N PRO A 50 9.60 24.92 -7.31
CA PRO A 50 9.42 26.36 -7.41
C PRO A 50 7.94 26.73 -7.63
N ASP A 51 7.49 27.80 -7.02
CA ASP A 51 6.16 28.40 -7.21
C ASP A 51 4.97 27.53 -6.72
N VAL A 52 5.22 26.49 -5.91
CA VAL A 52 4.17 25.68 -5.29
C VAL A 52 4.05 26.03 -3.80
N ASP A 53 2.94 26.66 -3.42
CA ASP A 53 2.59 26.89 -2.02
C ASP A 53 1.91 25.62 -1.46
N VAL A 54 2.71 24.79 -0.78
CA VAL A 54 2.28 23.47 -0.30
C VAL A 54 2.02 23.46 1.21
N GLY A 55 0.95 22.79 1.59
CA GLY A 55 0.60 22.49 2.98
C GLY A 55 0.50 20.99 3.25
N LEU A 56 0.54 20.61 4.52
CA LEU A 56 0.40 19.23 5.00
C LEU A 56 -0.57 19.18 6.16
N MET A 57 -1.53 18.25 6.11
CA MET A 57 -2.40 17.91 7.22
C MET A 57 -2.46 16.39 7.44
N THR A 58 -1.93 15.95 8.55
CA THR A 58 -2.03 14.55 9.01
C THR A 58 -2.54 14.53 10.44
N GLY A 59 -2.84 13.36 11.00
CA GLY A 59 -3.32 13.27 12.38
C GLY A 59 -2.34 13.80 13.45
N ASP A 60 -1.06 13.99 13.08
CA ASP A 60 -0.01 14.40 14.03
C ASP A 60 0.60 15.78 13.70
N VAL A 61 0.46 16.24 12.47
CA VAL A 61 1.17 17.42 11.95
C VAL A 61 0.27 18.24 11.05
N THR A 62 0.27 19.55 11.28
CA THR A 62 -0.35 20.54 10.39
C THR A 62 0.68 21.62 10.04
N ILE A 63 0.95 21.79 8.75
CA ILE A 63 1.87 22.80 8.21
C ILE A 63 1.11 23.53 7.10
N ASN A 64 1.08 24.86 7.14
CA ASN A 64 0.47 25.69 6.11
C ASN A 64 -0.90 25.20 5.62
N PRO A 65 -1.94 25.15 6.48
CA PRO A 65 -3.26 24.58 6.14
C PRO A 65 -3.99 25.38 5.03
N GLU A 66 -3.57 26.60 4.78
CA GLU A 66 -4.09 27.50 3.74
C GLU A 66 -3.32 27.37 2.42
N GLY A 67 -2.31 26.50 2.36
CA GLY A 67 -1.51 26.29 1.16
C GLY A 67 -2.35 25.95 -0.07
N GLN A 68 -1.90 26.38 -1.24
CA GLN A 68 -2.62 26.17 -2.50
C GLN A 68 -2.70 24.68 -2.88
N VAL A 69 -1.67 23.92 -2.55
CA VAL A 69 -1.64 22.44 -2.69
C VAL A 69 -1.62 21.85 -1.30
N LEU A 70 -2.73 21.34 -0.83
CA LEU A 70 -2.85 20.79 0.51
C LEU A 70 -2.81 19.26 0.48
N ILE A 71 -1.75 18.71 1.06
CA ILE A 71 -1.56 17.25 1.14
C ILE A 71 -2.12 16.75 2.47
N MET A 72 -2.93 15.70 2.41
CA MET A 72 -3.53 15.12 3.62
C MET A 72 -3.81 13.63 3.49
N THR A 73 -4.13 12.97 4.59
CA THR A 73 -4.70 11.63 4.51
C THR A 73 -6.19 11.70 4.15
N THR A 74 -6.72 10.62 3.58
CA THR A 74 -8.13 10.59 3.15
C THR A 74 -9.08 10.75 4.35
N GLU A 75 -8.68 10.28 5.53
CA GLU A 75 -9.42 10.45 6.79
C GLU A 75 -9.58 11.94 7.17
N ILE A 76 -8.50 12.71 6.99
CA ILE A 76 -8.55 14.16 7.27
C ILE A 76 -9.49 14.85 6.29
N LEU A 77 -9.40 14.53 4.99
CA LEU A 77 -10.34 15.09 4.01
C LEU A 77 -11.79 14.76 4.35
N ARG A 78 -12.07 13.50 4.70
CA ARG A 78 -13.41 13.08 5.13
C ARG A 78 -13.90 13.92 6.32
N ASN A 79 -13.04 14.13 7.34
CA ASN A 79 -13.40 14.96 8.49
C ASN A 79 -13.66 16.42 8.07
N GLN A 80 -12.83 16.99 7.17
CA GLN A 80 -13.04 18.36 6.69
C GLN A 80 -14.37 18.53 5.94
N ILE A 81 -14.81 17.51 5.18
CA ILE A 81 -16.11 17.53 4.50
C ILE A 81 -17.27 17.71 5.50
N PHE A 82 -17.17 17.09 6.68
CA PHE A 82 -18.22 17.14 7.70
C PHE A 82 -18.07 18.31 8.66
N GLU A 83 -16.85 18.56 9.15
CA GLU A 83 -16.61 19.52 10.24
C GLU A 83 -16.39 20.95 9.73
N SER A 84 -15.84 21.11 8.53
CA SER A 84 -15.42 22.40 8.00
C SER A 84 -15.61 22.50 6.49
N PRO A 85 -16.83 22.30 5.96
CA PRO A 85 -17.09 22.26 4.50
C PRO A 85 -16.70 23.56 3.80
N ALA A 86 -16.66 24.69 4.51
CA ALA A 86 -16.22 25.98 3.96
C ALA A 86 -14.77 25.98 3.47
N MET A 87 -13.89 25.15 4.04
CA MET A 87 -12.50 24.99 3.58
C MET A 87 -12.39 24.40 2.18
N LEU A 88 -13.47 23.85 1.64
CA LEU A 88 -13.50 23.20 0.33
C LEU A 88 -14.08 24.11 -0.78
N ASN A 89 -14.55 25.31 -0.46
CA ASN A 89 -15.24 26.20 -1.41
C ASN A 89 -14.36 26.66 -2.58
N ASP A 90 -13.06 26.77 -2.41
CA ASP A 90 -12.09 27.20 -3.40
C ASP A 90 -11.28 26.06 -4.02
N VAL A 91 -11.61 24.81 -3.65
CA VAL A 91 -10.95 23.60 -4.16
C VAL A 91 -11.49 23.23 -5.53
N ASP A 92 -10.61 23.16 -6.55
CA ASP A 92 -10.96 22.73 -7.92
C ASP A 92 -10.80 21.22 -8.09
N TYR A 93 -9.73 20.64 -7.52
CA TYR A 93 -9.45 19.22 -7.63
C TYR A 93 -9.21 18.57 -6.26
N VAL A 94 -9.73 17.35 -6.13
CA VAL A 94 -9.30 16.39 -5.12
C VAL A 94 -8.64 15.20 -5.83
N ILE A 95 -7.38 14.96 -5.50
CA ILE A 95 -6.59 13.86 -6.02
C ILE A 95 -6.62 12.72 -5.00
N PHE A 96 -7.15 11.56 -5.39
CA PHE A 96 -7.08 10.34 -4.61
C PHE A 96 -5.93 9.48 -5.11
N ASP A 97 -4.84 9.45 -4.37
CA ASP A 97 -3.78 8.48 -4.67
C ASP A 97 -4.13 7.12 -4.07
N GLU A 98 -3.80 6.07 -4.82
CA GLU A 98 -4.02 4.68 -4.44
C GLU A 98 -5.50 4.37 -4.06
N VAL A 99 -6.48 4.83 -4.88
CA VAL A 99 -7.92 4.68 -4.60
C VAL A 99 -8.37 3.24 -4.35
N HIS A 100 -7.59 2.25 -4.78
CA HIS A 100 -7.87 0.84 -4.51
C HIS A 100 -7.79 0.46 -3.01
N PHE A 101 -7.30 1.37 -2.14
CA PHE A 101 -7.42 1.25 -0.68
C PHE A 101 -8.87 1.32 -0.17
N MET A 102 -9.85 1.63 -1.01
CA MET A 102 -11.27 1.39 -0.69
C MET A 102 -11.55 -0.06 -0.27
N ASP A 103 -10.70 -1.03 -0.65
CA ASP A 103 -10.78 -2.42 -0.23
C ASP A 103 -10.05 -2.71 1.11
N ASP A 104 -9.55 -1.70 1.80
CA ASP A 104 -8.98 -1.85 3.14
C ASP A 104 -10.07 -2.18 4.17
N ARG A 105 -9.84 -3.24 4.98
CA ARG A 105 -10.87 -3.77 5.90
C ARG A 105 -11.26 -2.78 7.00
N GLU A 106 -10.33 -1.95 7.44
CA GLU A 106 -10.51 -1.02 8.56
C GLU A 106 -10.89 0.37 8.10
N ARG A 107 -10.33 0.83 6.98
CA ARG A 107 -10.41 2.22 6.55
C ARG A 107 -11.13 2.45 5.23
N GLY A 108 -11.48 1.39 4.49
CA GLY A 108 -12.07 1.50 3.15
C GLY A 108 -13.35 2.35 3.08
N THR A 109 -14.16 2.35 4.12
CA THR A 109 -15.38 3.17 4.25
C THR A 109 -15.11 4.67 4.06
N VAL A 110 -13.96 5.17 4.51
CA VAL A 110 -13.57 6.58 4.42
C VAL A 110 -13.56 7.10 2.98
N TRP A 111 -13.08 6.29 2.02
CA TRP A 111 -13.09 6.67 0.60
C TRP A 111 -14.51 6.78 0.05
N GLU A 112 -15.39 5.84 0.39
CA GLU A 112 -16.77 5.87 -0.05
C GLU A 112 -17.49 7.10 0.51
N GLU A 113 -17.37 7.37 1.81
CA GLU A 113 -17.91 8.58 2.45
C GLU A 113 -17.42 9.86 1.76
N THR A 114 -16.12 9.92 1.46
CA THR A 114 -15.53 11.09 0.79
C THR A 114 -16.12 11.29 -0.61
N PHE A 115 -16.28 10.22 -1.41
CA PHE A 115 -16.91 10.32 -2.74
C PHE A 115 -18.38 10.74 -2.66
N ILE A 116 -19.13 10.23 -1.68
CA ILE A 116 -20.56 10.47 -1.52
C ILE A 116 -20.83 11.91 -1.08
N PHE A 117 -20.05 12.41 -0.11
CA PHE A 117 -20.37 13.65 0.62
C PHE A 117 -19.51 14.86 0.22
N ALA A 118 -18.46 14.69 -0.57
CA ALA A 118 -17.69 15.85 -1.04
C ALA A 118 -18.60 16.85 -1.81
N PRO A 119 -18.42 18.16 -1.62
CA PRO A 119 -19.19 19.18 -2.30
C PRO A 119 -19.25 18.97 -3.82
N LYS A 120 -20.41 19.27 -4.42
CA LYS A 120 -20.54 19.25 -5.89
C LYS A 120 -19.68 20.34 -6.51
N GLY A 121 -19.15 20.08 -7.70
CA GLY A 121 -18.22 20.98 -8.40
C GLY A 121 -16.75 20.70 -8.16
N ILE A 122 -16.38 19.96 -7.12
CA ILE A 122 -15.00 19.45 -6.93
C ILE A 122 -14.76 18.30 -7.91
N LYS A 123 -13.72 18.41 -8.74
CA LYS A 123 -13.34 17.40 -9.71
C LYS A 123 -12.41 16.37 -9.10
N PHE A 124 -12.71 15.10 -9.29
CA PHE A 124 -11.87 14.02 -8.79
C PHE A 124 -10.86 13.53 -9.81
N VAL A 125 -9.61 13.38 -9.37
CA VAL A 125 -8.54 12.69 -10.08
C VAL A 125 -8.14 11.48 -9.22
N SER A 126 -8.62 10.30 -9.58
CA SER A 126 -8.42 9.07 -8.82
C SER A 126 -7.36 8.22 -9.50
N LEU A 127 -6.27 7.94 -8.79
CA LEU A 127 -5.15 7.12 -9.25
C LEU A 127 -5.20 5.76 -8.56
N SER A 128 -5.04 4.69 -9.33
CA SER A 128 -5.11 3.32 -8.84
C SER A 128 -3.99 2.45 -9.40
N ALA A 129 -3.57 1.45 -8.64
CA ALA A 129 -2.94 0.28 -9.22
C ALA A 129 -3.94 -0.45 -10.15
N THR A 130 -3.47 -1.45 -10.89
CA THR A 130 -4.36 -2.26 -11.74
C THR A 130 -5.37 -3.02 -10.87
N ILE A 131 -6.67 -2.88 -11.19
CA ILE A 131 -7.80 -3.55 -10.54
C ILE A 131 -8.72 -4.18 -11.58
N ALA A 132 -9.37 -5.30 -11.22
CA ALA A 132 -10.19 -6.05 -12.17
C ALA A 132 -11.50 -5.32 -12.55
N ASN A 133 -12.12 -4.62 -11.61
CA ASN A 133 -13.43 -3.99 -11.76
C ASN A 133 -13.39 -2.46 -11.91
N LEU A 134 -12.40 -1.94 -12.63
CA LEU A 134 -12.21 -0.50 -12.83
C LEU A 134 -13.46 0.18 -13.41
N ASP A 135 -14.10 -0.45 -14.40
CA ASP A 135 -15.30 0.09 -15.05
C ASP A 135 -16.49 0.13 -14.10
N GLN A 136 -16.63 -0.88 -13.21
CA GLN A 136 -17.66 -0.90 -12.19
C GLN A 136 -17.46 0.25 -11.19
N LEU A 137 -16.23 0.47 -10.72
CA LEU A 137 -15.87 1.57 -9.84
C LEU A 137 -16.15 2.92 -10.51
N GLY A 138 -15.73 3.09 -11.77
CA GLY A 138 -15.98 4.32 -12.53
C GLY A 138 -17.45 4.59 -12.75
N SER A 139 -18.27 3.56 -13.02
CA SER A 139 -19.71 3.69 -13.20
C SER A 139 -20.42 4.08 -11.89
N TRP A 140 -19.99 3.52 -10.77
CA TRP A 140 -20.46 3.92 -9.45
C TRP A 140 -20.16 5.39 -9.12
N ILE A 141 -18.90 5.84 -9.30
CA ILE A 141 -18.52 7.23 -9.04
C ILE A 141 -19.34 8.19 -9.92
N ARG A 142 -19.52 7.86 -11.21
CA ARG A 142 -20.34 8.65 -12.14
C ARG A 142 -21.76 8.77 -11.66
N GLU A 143 -22.36 7.68 -11.18
CA GLU A 143 -23.75 7.65 -10.70
C GLU A 143 -23.95 8.50 -9.44
N ILE A 144 -23.09 8.36 -8.43
CA ILE A 144 -23.25 9.08 -7.15
C ILE A 144 -22.95 10.58 -7.27
N ARG A 145 -22.06 10.95 -8.22
CA ARG A 145 -21.70 12.36 -8.44
C ARG A 145 -22.60 13.06 -9.45
N ASP A 146 -23.29 12.29 -10.29
CA ASP A 146 -24.04 12.81 -11.44
C ASP A 146 -23.16 13.70 -12.34
N GLU A 147 -21.92 13.27 -12.56
CA GLU A 147 -20.89 13.98 -13.30
C GLU A 147 -20.19 13.04 -14.29
N ASP A 148 -19.74 13.58 -15.41
CA ASP A 148 -18.95 12.81 -16.38
C ASP A 148 -17.61 12.37 -15.78
N LEU A 149 -17.30 11.10 -15.91
CA LEU A 149 -16.05 10.51 -15.46
C LEU A 149 -15.35 9.77 -16.61
N THR A 150 -14.17 10.21 -16.97
CA THR A 150 -13.29 9.50 -17.91
C THR A 150 -12.50 8.42 -17.18
N VAL A 151 -12.53 7.21 -17.71
CA VAL A 151 -11.75 6.07 -17.19
C VAL A 151 -10.58 5.80 -18.15
N VAL A 152 -9.36 5.81 -17.63
CA VAL A 152 -8.14 5.53 -18.40
C VAL A 152 -7.47 4.30 -17.80
N ARG A 153 -7.21 3.29 -18.64
CA ARG A 153 -6.53 2.06 -18.28
C ARG A 153 -5.24 1.91 -19.07
N SER A 154 -4.17 1.57 -18.40
CA SER A 154 -2.92 1.13 -19.02
C SER A 154 -2.42 -0.12 -18.31
N ASP A 155 -2.10 -1.15 -19.09
CA ASP A 155 -1.48 -2.38 -18.58
C ASP A 155 0.03 -2.41 -18.89
N LYS A 156 0.54 -1.39 -19.59
CA LYS A 156 1.94 -1.29 -20.00
C LYS A 156 2.80 -0.79 -18.84
N ARG A 157 3.83 -1.55 -18.55
CA ARG A 157 4.86 -1.19 -17.59
C ARG A 157 6.12 -0.71 -18.33
N PRO A 158 6.73 0.45 -17.95
CA PRO A 158 7.95 0.95 -18.60
C PRO A 158 9.12 -0.04 -18.55
N VAL A 159 9.33 -0.68 -17.39
CA VAL A 159 10.36 -1.70 -17.19
C VAL A 159 9.66 -3.05 -16.98
N PRO A 160 9.76 -4.02 -17.91
CA PRO A 160 9.11 -5.31 -17.77
C PRO A 160 9.67 -6.09 -16.57
N LEU A 161 8.82 -6.92 -15.95
CA LEU A 161 9.21 -7.76 -14.83
C LEU A 161 9.51 -9.19 -15.29
N LYS A 162 10.62 -9.73 -14.77
CA LYS A 162 10.98 -11.13 -14.92
C LYS A 162 10.81 -11.87 -13.61
N HIS A 163 9.74 -12.63 -13.52
CA HIS A 163 9.43 -13.42 -12.34
C HIS A 163 10.24 -14.73 -12.34
N ARG A 164 10.93 -14.96 -11.23
CA ARG A 164 11.71 -16.16 -10.95
C ARG A 164 11.28 -16.79 -9.63
N LEU A 165 11.54 -18.06 -9.49
CA LEU A 165 11.29 -18.83 -8.28
C LEU A 165 12.61 -19.35 -7.75
N PHE A 166 12.71 -19.50 -6.45
CA PHE A 166 13.90 -20.03 -5.78
C PHE A 166 13.51 -21.10 -4.77
N THR A 167 14.21 -22.23 -4.79
CA THR A 167 14.22 -23.21 -3.69
C THR A 167 15.67 -23.51 -3.28
N GLU A 168 15.85 -23.93 -2.04
CA GLU A 168 17.19 -24.24 -1.53
C GLU A 168 17.89 -25.35 -2.32
N LYS A 169 17.14 -26.31 -2.88
CA LYS A 169 17.69 -27.43 -3.63
C LYS A 169 17.94 -27.10 -5.11
N SER A 170 16.99 -26.47 -5.76
CA SER A 170 17.01 -26.24 -7.20
C SER A 170 17.60 -24.89 -7.62
N GLY A 171 17.87 -23.96 -6.64
CA GLY A 171 18.31 -22.61 -6.93
C GLY A 171 17.26 -21.78 -7.67
N LEU A 172 17.69 -20.82 -8.48
CA LEU A 172 16.81 -19.96 -9.30
C LEU A 172 16.29 -20.72 -10.54
N PHE A 173 14.97 -20.61 -10.79
CA PHE A 173 14.32 -21.17 -11.98
C PHE A 173 13.12 -20.35 -12.43
N ASP A 174 12.74 -20.54 -13.70
CA ASP A 174 11.59 -19.85 -14.29
C ASP A 174 10.27 -20.56 -13.96
N LEU A 175 9.16 -19.81 -13.97
CA LEU A 175 7.82 -20.33 -13.67
C LEU A 175 7.43 -21.55 -14.52
N GLY A 176 7.91 -21.63 -15.77
CA GLY A 176 7.66 -22.77 -16.66
C GLY A 176 8.23 -24.12 -16.13
N ARG A 177 9.24 -24.06 -15.25
CA ARG A 177 9.85 -25.26 -14.62
C ARG A 177 9.21 -25.65 -13.29
N LEU A 178 8.24 -24.88 -12.80
CA LEU A 178 7.64 -25.08 -11.47
C LEU A 178 7.15 -26.52 -11.26
N ASN A 179 6.36 -27.07 -12.19
CA ASN A 179 5.79 -28.41 -12.04
C ASN A 179 6.88 -29.50 -11.97
N ALA A 180 7.93 -29.37 -12.76
CA ALA A 180 9.05 -30.31 -12.77
C ALA A 180 9.85 -30.25 -11.48
N VAL A 181 10.15 -29.02 -11.00
CA VAL A 181 10.87 -28.78 -9.74
C VAL A 181 10.05 -29.26 -8.55
N ALA A 182 8.76 -28.91 -8.49
CA ALA A 182 7.87 -29.34 -7.42
C ALA A 182 7.78 -30.88 -7.34
N LYS A 183 7.56 -31.56 -8.47
CA LYS A 183 7.55 -33.02 -8.53
C LYS A 183 8.86 -33.62 -8.01
N TYR A 184 10.00 -33.16 -8.52
CA TYR A 184 11.31 -33.63 -8.12
C TYR A 184 11.57 -33.47 -6.62
N GLU A 185 11.29 -32.28 -6.06
CA GLU A 185 11.59 -31.99 -4.66
C GLU A 185 10.65 -32.74 -3.70
N ILE A 186 9.34 -32.85 -4.05
CA ILE A 186 8.36 -33.59 -3.27
C ILE A 186 8.68 -35.09 -3.26
N GLU A 187 9.02 -35.68 -4.40
CA GLU A 187 9.41 -37.10 -4.50
C GLU A 187 10.72 -37.38 -3.71
N ALA A 188 11.70 -36.48 -3.81
CA ALA A 188 12.94 -36.58 -3.04
C ALA A 188 12.71 -36.53 -1.52
N GLU A 189 11.77 -35.69 -1.06
CA GLU A 189 11.41 -35.58 0.34
C GLU A 189 10.66 -36.84 0.86
N GLN A 190 9.74 -37.36 0.03
CA GLN A 190 9.01 -38.60 0.34
C GLN A 190 9.96 -39.81 0.41
N SER A 191 10.94 -39.88 -0.47
CA SER A 191 11.97 -40.95 -0.48
C SER A 191 12.83 -40.93 0.79
N LYS A 192 13.22 -39.72 1.27
CA LYS A 192 13.94 -39.58 2.54
C LYS A 192 13.14 -40.06 3.74
N LYS A 193 11.83 -39.81 3.77
CA LYS A 193 10.92 -40.28 4.83
C LYS A 193 10.77 -41.81 4.83
N LYS A 194 10.69 -42.42 3.64
CA LYS A 194 10.58 -43.89 3.50
C LYS A 194 11.86 -44.58 3.96
N ASN A 195 13.04 -44.02 3.70
CA ASN A 195 14.33 -44.64 4.02
C ASN A 195 14.77 -44.51 5.50
N GLY A 196 13.86 -44.11 6.41
CA GLY A 196 14.04 -44.26 7.85
C GLY A 196 15.12 -43.42 8.52
N ARG A 197 15.72 -42.44 7.85
CA ARG A 197 16.73 -41.55 8.44
C ARG A 197 16.17 -40.56 9.47
N ASP A 198 14.86 -40.42 9.57
CA ASP A 198 14.20 -39.45 10.47
C ASP A 198 13.57 -40.08 11.73
N ARG A 199 13.75 -41.40 11.98
CA ARG A 199 13.19 -42.08 13.18
C ARG A 199 13.83 -41.62 14.52
N ARG A 200 14.90 -40.83 14.51
CA ARG A 200 15.62 -40.39 15.72
C ARG A 200 15.28 -38.98 16.20
N ARG A 201 14.50 -38.21 15.48
CA ARG A 201 13.98 -36.93 16.00
C ARG A 201 12.54 -37.14 16.49
N GLY A 202 12.36 -37.02 17.80
CA GLY A 202 11.11 -37.28 18.49
C GLY A 202 9.89 -36.58 17.87
N ARG A 203 8.68 -36.99 18.28
CA ARG A 203 7.34 -36.54 17.88
C ARG A 203 7.07 -35.01 18.00
N GLY A 204 8.10 -34.15 17.81
CA GLY A 204 7.96 -32.71 17.63
C GLY A 204 7.44 -32.43 16.21
N ARG A 205 6.48 -31.53 16.05
CA ARG A 205 6.12 -30.92 14.76
C ARG A 205 7.40 -30.55 14.04
N VAL A 206 7.70 -31.21 12.91
CA VAL A 206 8.82 -30.82 12.05
C VAL A 206 8.50 -29.44 11.51
N PHE A 207 9.00 -28.40 12.16
CA PHE A 207 9.06 -27.07 11.60
C PHE A 207 9.98 -27.16 10.38
N ARG A 208 9.38 -27.23 9.19
CA ARG A 208 10.12 -27.13 7.93
C ARG A 208 10.72 -25.73 7.91
N GLN A 209 12.04 -25.65 8.01
CA GLN A 209 12.77 -24.38 7.98
C GLN A 209 12.51 -23.70 6.63
N PRO A 210 12.30 -22.37 6.63
CA PRO A 210 12.26 -21.62 5.38
C PRO A 210 13.58 -21.80 4.62
N PRO A 211 13.58 -21.68 3.29
CA PRO A 211 14.81 -21.74 2.50
C PRO A 211 15.80 -20.67 2.95
N LYS A 212 17.10 -21.01 2.92
CA LYS A 212 18.14 -20.07 3.32
C LYS A 212 18.24 -18.94 2.31
N LEU A 213 18.04 -17.73 2.79
CA LEU A 213 18.09 -16.51 1.99
C LEU A 213 19.51 -16.20 1.52
N ASP A 214 20.53 -16.53 2.30
CA ASP A 214 21.94 -16.18 2.03
C ASP A 214 22.39 -16.63 0.65
N ARG A 215 22.12 -17.90 0.28
CA ARG A 215 22.46 -18.41 -1.05
C ARG A 215 21.80 -17.62 -2.19
N LEU A 216 20.54 -17.20 -2.02
CA LEU A 216 19.87 -16.38 -3.02
C LEU A 216 20.51 -15.00 -3.12
N LEU A 217 20.87 -14.40 -1.97
CA LEU A 217 21.53 -13.09 -1.96
C LEU A 217 22.94 -13.15 -2.57
N ASP A 218 23.66 -14.26 -2.40
CA ASP A 218 24.92 -14.50 -3.11
C ASP A 218 24.69 -14.53 -4.63
N GLU A 219 23.70 -15.30 -5.11
CA GLU A 219 23.34 -15.35 -6.53
C GLU A 219 22.91 -13.96 -7.06
N VAL A 220 22.22 -13.13 -6.27
CA VAL A 220 21.84 -11.75 -6.64
C VAL A 220 23.07 -10.85 -6.74
N GLN A 221 24.00 -10.94 -5.81
CA GLN A 221 25.24 -10.16 -5.79
C GLN A 221 26.17 -10.56 -6.95
N ASP A 222 26.41 -11.86 -7.15
CA ASP A 222 27.28 -12.39 -8.20
C ASP A 222 26.77 -12.07 -9.63
N ASN A 223 25.46 -11.91 -9.81
CA ASN A 223 24.86 -11.53 -11.08
C ASN A 223 24.69 -10.01 -11.26
N ASP A 224 25.36 -9.19 -10.43
CA ASP A 224 25.26 -7.73 -10.48
C ASP A 224 23.79 -7.24 -10.44
N ALA A 225 22.92 -7.91 -9.69
CA ALA A 225 21.48 -7.62 -9.65
C ALA A 225 21.09 -6.74 -8.43
N LEU A 226 22.03 -5.98 -7.89
CA LEU A 226 21.80 -4.96 -6.86
C LEU A 226 21.37 -3.61 -7.48
N PRO A 227 20.66 -2.74 -6.74
CA PRO A 227 20.16 -2.95 -5.38
C PRO A 227 18.98 -3.92 -5.30
N VAL A 228 18.80 -4.53 -4.12
CA VAL A 228 17.74 -5.49 -3.86
C VAL A 228 16.85 -5.07 -2.69
N LEU A 229 15.54 -5.20 -2.87
CA LEU A 229 14.54 -5.10 -1.82
C LEU A 229 14.08 -6.50 -1.42
N VAL A 230 14.24 -6.85 -0.15
CA VAL A 230 13.82 -8.15 0.40
C VAL A 230 12.58 -7.96 1.27
N PHE A 231 11.44 -8.43 0.79
CA PHE A 231 10.18 -8.38 1.53
C PHE A 231 10.04 -9.55 2.50
N SER A 232 9.84 -9.21 3.78
CA SER A 232 9.44 -10.13 4.84
C SER A 232 8.28 -9.53 5.63
N PHE A 233 7.30 -10.35 6.05
CA PHE A 233 6.04 -9.86 6.65
C PHE A 233 6.08 -9.85 8.18
N SER A 234 7.27 -9.87 8.78
CA SER A 234 7.50 -9.74 10.21
C SER A 234 8.57 -8.68 10.48
N ARG A 235 8.25 -7.69 11.34
CA ARG A 235 9.21 -6.65 11.76
C ARG A 235 10.50 -7.26 12.33
N LYS A 236 10.35 -8.25 13.22
CA LYS A 236 11.48 -8.98 13.83
C LYS A 236 12.33 -9.72 12.79
N ASP A 237 11.69 -10.31 11.77
CA ASP A 237 12.44 -11.00 10.72
C ASP A 237 13.19 -10.02 9.82
N VAL A 238 12.60 -8.86 9.54
CA VAL A 238 13.25 -7.79 8.77
C VAL A 238 14.55 -7.34 9.44
N GLU A 239 14.50 -7.01 10.73
CA GLU A 239 15.70 -6.64 11.51
C GLU A 239 16.69 -7.80 11.58
N ARG A 240 16.25 -8.99 11.99
CA ARG A 240 17.08 -10.20 12.07
C ARG A 240 17.82 -10.51 10.76
N LEU A 241 17.12 -10.38 9.62
CA LEU A 241 17.72 -10.61 8.30
C LEU A 241 18.75 -9.55 7.95
N ALA A 242 18.50 -8.28 8.27
CA ALA A 242 19.48 -7.21 8.06
C ALA A 242 20.77 -7.47 8.86
N TYR A 243 20.63 -7.77 10.15
CA TYR A 243 21.80 -8.09 11.00
C TYR A 243 22.53 -9.37 10.59
N ALA A 244 21.81 -10.41 10.16
CA ALA A 244 22.42 -11.64 9.67
C ALA A 244 23.31 -11.42 8.44
N ASN A 245 23.01 -10.37 7.65
CA ASN A 245 23.77 -10.04 6.44
C ASN A 245 24.83 -8.94 6.64
N GLN A 246 25.02 -8.41 7.86
CA GLN A 246 26.01 -7.33 8.14
C GLN A 246 27.46 -7.67 7.80
N HIS A 247 27.77 -8.95 7.58
CA HIS A 247 29.09 -9.41 7.18
C HIS A 247 29.41 -9.14 5.70
N ARG A 248 28.42 -8.72 4.91
CA ARG A 248 28.58 -8.42 3.48
C ARG A 248 29.13 -7.01 3.31
N GLU A 249 30.20 -6.89 2.53
CA GLU A 249 30.76 -5.61 2.13
C GLU A 249 30.23 -5.27 0.73
N LEU A 250 29.21 -4.40 0.66
CA LEU A 250 28.51 -4.09 -0.58
C LEU A 250 28.91 -2.73 -1.18
N LEU A 251 29.71 -1.94 -0.46
CA LEU A 251 30.21 -0.64 -0.89
C LEU A 251 31.69 -0.74 -1.20
N ASN A 252 32.11 -0.07 -2.28
CA ASN A 252 33.52 0.18 -2.52
C ASN A 252 34.04 1.36 -1.66
N ASP A 253 35.32 1.68 -1.73
CA ASP A 253 35.96 2.70 -0.88
C ASP A 253 35.34 4.10 -1.11
N ASP A 254 35.06 4.49 -2.35
CA ASP A 254 34.42 5.77 -2.69
C ASP A 254 32.99 5.84 -2.18
N GLU A 255 32.22 4.75 -2.32
CA GLU A 255 30.83 4.66 -1.82
C GLU A 255 30.80 4.70 -0.29
N SER A 256 31.78 4.07 0.36
CA SER A 256 31.93 4.06 1.83
C SER A 256 32.25 5.46 2.36
N ALA A 257 33.13 6.21 1.68
CA ALA A 257 33.42 7.59 2.02
C ALA A 257 32.16 8.47 1.88
N ARG A 258 31.45 8.36 0.77
CA ARG A 258 30.19 9.10 0.54
C ARG A 258 29.08 8.73 1.55
N MET A 259 29.01 7.46 1.97
CA MET A 259 28.06 7.03 3.00
C MET A 259 28.37 7.71 4.34
N ASN A 260 29.65 7.78 4.72
CA ASN A 260 30.07 8.47 5.95
C ASN A 260 29.76 9.98 5.91
N GLU A 261 30.01 10.65 4.79
CA GLU A 261 29.66 12.06 4.59
C GLU A 261 28.15 12.29 4.73
N LEU A 262 27.35 11.46 4.05
CA LEU A 262 25.90 11.53 4.14
C LEU A 262 25.38 11.29 5.56
N GLN A 263 25.96 10.37 6.31
CA GLN A 263 25.59 10.13 7.71
C GLN A 263 25.87 11.35 8.58
N GLN A 264 27.00 12.02 8.40
CA GLN A 264 27.32 13.25 9.12
C GLN A 264 26.37 14.40 8.76
N GLU A 265 26.02 14.53 7.49
CA GLU A 265 25.02 15.50 7.02
C GLU A 265 23.67 15.26 7.67
N LEU A 266 23.20 14.00 7.71
CA LEU A 266 21.93 13.62 8.32
C LEU A 266 21.91 13.90 9.83
N ILE A 267 22.97 13.57 10.58
CA ILE A 267 23.11 13.88 12.01
C ILE A 267 22.99 15.40 12.23
N SER A 268 23.74 16.17 11.47
CA SER A 268 23.75 17.63 11.58
C SER A 268 22.41 18.26 11.24
N SER A 269 21.71 17.74 10.22
CA SER A 269 20.44 18.28 9.73
C SER A 269 19.28 18.08 10.71
N TYR A 270 19.36 17.07 11.58
CA TYR A 270 18.31 16.73 12.53
C TYR A 270 18.64 17.07 13.98
N ASP A 271 19.79 17.74 14.22
CA ASP A 271 20.29 18.10 15.56
C ASP A 271 20.19 16.93 16.55
N MET A 272 20.72 15.78 16.14
CA MET A 272 20.58 14.52 16.86
C MET A 272 21.86 14.10 17.54
N ASP A 273 21.72 13.66 18.79
CA ASP A 273 22.79 12.89 19.44
C ASP A 273 22.88 11.48 18.81
N GLU A 274 24.10 10.95 18.69
CA GLU A 274 24.34 9.58 18.25
C GLU A 274 23.82 8.57 19.31
N GLY A 275 22.48 8.48 19.45
CA GLY A 275 21.86 7.48 20.32
C GLY A 275 22.02 6.06 19.77
N GLU A 276 21.90 5.05 20.64
CA GLU A 276 22.10 3.62 20.28
C GLU A 276 21.32 3.19 19.04
N LEU A 277 20.04 3.61 18.88
CA LEU A 277 19.20 3.20 17.76
C LEU A 277 19.66 3.77 16.41
N ILE A 278 20.16 5.03 16.39
CA ILE A 278 20.71 5.63 15.18
C ILE A 278 22.01 4.95 14.81
N GLY A 279 22.87 4.69 15.81
CA GLY A 279 24.14 3.99 15.64
C GLY A 279 23.95 2.62 14.97
N GLU A 280 22.86 1.91 15.27
CA GLU A 280 22.55 0.62 14.64
C GLU A 280 22.20 0.75 13.16
N VAL A 281 21.31 1.70 12.81
CA VAL A 281 20.93 1.95 11.40
C VAL A 281 22.14 2.37 10.58
N PHE A 282 22.97 3.26 11.12
CA PHE A 282 24.17 3.74 10.44
C PHE A 282 25.25 2.68 10.31
N ARG A 283 25.41 1.83 11.33
CA ARG A 283 26.35 0.70 11.27
C ARG A 283 26.04 -0.23 10.12
N LEU A 284 24.78 -0.64 9.95
CA LEU A 284 24.35 -1.46 8.81
C LEU A 284 24.54 -0.73 7.49
N ALA A 285 24.21 0.57 7.44
CA ALA A 285 24.33 1.37 6.24
C ALA A 285 25.78 1.49 5.72
N ARG A 286 26.79 1.48 6.61
CA ARG A 286 28.22 1.44 6.23
C ARG A 286 28.59 0.20 5.42
N HIS A 287 27.83 -0.88 5.56
CA HIS A 287 27.97 -2.09 4.73
C HIS A 287 27.06 -2.09 3.50
N GLY A 288 26.34 -0.98 3.23
CA GLY A 288 25.36 -0.89 2.14
C GLY A 288 24.05 -1.61 2.43
N ILE A 289 23.74 -1.90 3.70
CA ILE A 289 22.57 -2.66 4.15
C ILE A 289 21.66 -1.77 4.99
N GLY A 290 20.35 -1.93 4.79
CA GLY A 290 19.36 -1.26 5.59
C GLY A 290 18.15 -2.14 5.90
N TYR A 291 17.32 -1.68 6.84
CA TYR A 291 16.01 -2.25 7.09
C TYR A 291 14.97 -1.15 7.25
N HIS A 292 13.71 -1.48 6.93
CA HIS A 292 12.62 -0.51 6.99
C HIS A 292 11.29 -1.20 7.32
N HIS A 293 10.60 -0.74 8.35
CA HIS A 293 9.26 -1.22 8.73
C HIS A 293 8.48 -0.18 9.54
N ALA A 294 7.18 -0.36 9.67
CA ALA A 294 6.27 0.58 10.34
C ALA A 294 6.57 0.80 11.84
N GLY A 295 7.32 -0.10 12.50
CA GLY A 295 7.71 0.02 13.91
C GLY A 295 8.91 0.92 14.17
N MET A 296 9.62 1.39 13.14
CA MET A 296 10.73 2.34 13.28
C MET A 296 10.20 3.75 13.55
N LEU A 297 11.00 4.55 14.25
CA LEU A 297 10.72 5.97 14.41
C LEU A 297 10.68 6.67 13.04
N PRO A 298 9.81 7.67 12.84
CA PRO A 298 9.68 8.37 11.57
C PRO A 298 11.02 8.87 11.02
N ILE A 299 11.87 9.42 11.88
CA ILE A 299 13.18 9.94 11.51
C ILE A 299 14.13 8.85 11.01
N HIS A 300 14.14 7.67 11.64
CA HIS A 300 14.97 6.54 11.19
C HIS A 300 14.52 6.02 9.83
N LYS A 301 13.21 5.99 9.58
CA LYS A 301 12.67 5.64 8.27
C LYS A 301 13.16 6.62 7.20
N GLU A 302 13.06 7.91 7.49
CA GLU A 302 13.52 8.96 6.58
C GLU A 302 15.01 8.86 6.29
N MET A 303 15.84 8.59 7.28
CA MET A 303 17.27 8.38 7.08
C MET A 303 17.56 7.20 6.14
N VAL A 304 16.90 6.06 6.35
CA VAL A 304 17.04 4.89 5.45
C VAL A 304 16.57 5.25 4.03
N GLU A 305 15.47 5.96 3.91
CA GLU A 305 14.93 6.42 2.63
C GLU A 305 15.93 7.33 1.90
N ARG A 306 16.49 8.32 2.59
CA ARG A 306 17.50 9.23 2.01
C ARG A 306 18.75 8.48 1.57
N MET A 307 19.30 7.62 2.43
CA MET A 307 20.47 6.81 2.08
C MET A 307 20.20 5.86 0.90
N PHE A 308 18.98 5.34 0.78
CA PHE A 308 18.62 4.52 -0.39
C PHE A 308 18.52 5.32 -1.68
N CYS A 309 17.93 6.53 -1.65
CA CYS A 309 17.80 7.40 -2.82
C CYS A 309 19.16 7.77 -3.44
N THR A 310 20.22 7.81 -2.64
CA THR A 310 21.60 8.05 -3.16
C THR A 310 22.19 6.84 -3.89
N GLY A 311 21.54 5.65 -3.80
CA GLY A 311 22.04 4.40 -4.36
C GLY A 311 23.13 3.72 -3.53
N LEU A 312 23.43 4.25 -2.32
CA LEU A 312 24.45 3.69 -1.43
C LEU A 312 23.93 2.49 -0.63
N LEU A 313 22.61 2.40 -0.35
CA LEU A 313 22.04 1.17 0.17
C LEU A 313 21.80 0.19 -0.96
N LYS A 314 22.54 -0.92 -0.95
CA LYS A 314 22.47 -1.97 -1.98
C LYS A 314 21.47 -3.08 -1.63
N MET A 315 21.16 -3.24 -0.33
CA MET A 315 20.26 -4.29 0.17
C MET A 315 19.38 -3.73 1.28
N ILE A 316 18.06 -3.79 1.07
CA ILE A 316 17.07 -3.37 2.08
C ILE A 316 16.13 -4.52 2.41
N PHE A 317 16.02 -4.81 3.70
CA PHE A 317 15.02 -5.72 4.25
C PHE A 317 13.81 -4.93 4.72
N THR A 318 12.60 -5.30 4.27
CA THR A 318 11.43 -4.47 4.53
C THR A 318 10.13 -5.24 4.65
N THR A 319 9.12 -4.58 5.25
CA THR A 319 7.73 -5.05 5.26
C THR A 319 6.95 -4.45 4.09
N GLU A 320 5.72 -4.89 3.87
CA GLU A 320 4.85 -4.40 2.79
C GLU A 320 4.63 -2.87 2.80
N THR A 321 4.75 -2.22 3.97
CA THR A 321 4.55 -0.77 4.10
C THR A 321 5.52 0.05 3.26
N PHE A 322 6.69 -0.48 2.94
CA PHE A 322 7.66 0.15 2.05
C PHE A 322 7.19 0.17 0.58
N ALA A 323 6.38 -0.81 0.18
CA ALA A 323 5.82 -0.85 -1.17
C ALA A 323 4.71 0.18 -1.37
N ILE A 324 4.10 0.65 -0.28
CA ILE A 324 2.99 1.58 -0.30
C ILE A 324 3.56 2.99 -0.18
N GLY A 325 3.56 3.72 -1.28
CA GLY A 325 3.75 5.16 -1.25
C GLY A 325 5.18 5.69 -1.35
N ILE A 326 6.21 4.86 -1.21
CA ILE A 326 7.59 5.33 -1.36
C ILE A 326 8.05 4.99 -2.78
N ASN A 327 8.45 6.01 -3.56
CA ASN A 327 8.98 5.80 -4.92
C ASN A 327 10.47 5.43 -4.86
N MET A 328 10.77 4.21 -4.42
CA MET A 328 12.13 3.72 -4.25
C MET A 328 12.27 2.39 -5.00
N PRO A 329 12.51 2.43 -6.31
CA PRO A 329 12.69 1.24 -7.11
C PRO A 329 14.09 0.64 -6.90
N ALA A 330 14.16 -0.69 -6.94
CA ALA A 330 15.40 -1.46 -6.95
C ALA A 330 15.51 -2.26 -8.25
N ARG A 331 16.69 -2.77 -8.58
CA ARG A 331 16.84 -3.68 -9.72
C ARG A 331 16.13 -5.01 -9.47
N THR A 332 16.23 -5.50 -8.23
CA THR A 332 15.67 -6.79 -7.81
C THR A 332 14.73 -6.65 -6.63
N VAL A 333 13.65 -7.40 -6.65
CA VAL A 333 12.75 -7.63 -5.52
C VAL A 333 12.76 -9.10 -5.15
N VAL A 334 12.94 -9.41 -3.87
CA VAL A 334 12.89 -10.76 -3.31
C VAL A 334 11.75 -10.86 -2.31
N PHE A 335 10.89 -11.84 -2.49
CA PHE A 335 9.93 -12.25 -1.48
C PHE A 335 10.51 -13.39 -0.66
N ALA A 336 10.90 -13.13 0.59
CA ALA A 336 11.37 -14.15 1.52
C ALA A 336 10.27 -15.12 1.94
N SER A 337 9.01 -14.71 1.80
CA SER A 337 7.80 -15.52 1.97
C SER A 337 6.69 -15.00 1.07
N LEU A 338 5.77 -15.88 0.64
CA LEU A 338 4.53 -15.49 -0.03
C LEU A 338 3.33 -15.53 0.90
N LYS A 339 3.54 -15.77 2.21
CA LYS A 339 2.49 -15.77 3.25
C LYS A 339 2.66 -14.57 4.16
N LYS A 340 1.56 -13.92 4.49
CA LYS A 340 1.50 -12.86 5.49
C LYS A 340 0.38 -13.12 6.51
N TYR A 341 0.52 -12.52 7.69
CA TYR A 341 -0.55 -12.48 8.67
C TYR A 341 -1.51 -11.33 8.33
N ASP A 342 -2.80 -11.61 8.17
CA ASP A 342 -3.82 -10.63 7.77
C ASP A 342 -4.57 -10.00 8.97
N GLY A 343 -4.08 -10.25 10.19
CA GLY A 343 -4.73 -9.86 11.45
C GLY A 343 -5.50 -11.02 12.10
N VAL A 344 -5.87 -12.04 11.33
CA VAL A 344 -6.65 -13.22 11.80
C VAL A 344 -5.90 -14.51 11.54
N SER A 345 -5.34 -14.69 10.35
CA SER A 345 -4.68 -15.91 9.91
C SER A 345 -3.45 -15.63 9.04
N MET A 346 -2.60 -16.67 8.90
CA MET A 346 -1.52 -16.66 7.90
C MET A 346 -2.06 -17.11 6.56
N ASP A 347 -2.09 -16.21 5.58
CA ASP A 347 -2.59 -16.51 4.25
C ASP A 347 -1.60 -16.09 3.16
N TYR A 348 -1.78 -16.65 1.96
CA TYR A 348 -1.00 -16.28 0.79
C TYR A 348 -1.36 -14.87 0.29
N LEU A 349 -0.36 -14.17 -0.22
CA LEU A 349 -0.54 -12.85 -0.82
C LEU A 349 -1.65 -12.84 -1.87
N ARG A 350 -2.40 -11.75 -1.90
CA ARG A 350 -3.26 -11.45 -3.04
C ARG A 350 -2.40 -11.07 -4.24
N THR A 351 -2.90 -11.31 -5.43
CA THR A 351 -2.21 -10.92 -6.69
C THR A 351 -1.89 -9.44 -6.71
N ARG A 352 -2.82 -8.59 -6.30
CA ARG A 352 -2.64 -7.14 -6.24
C ARG A 352 -1.51 -6.73 -5.31
N ASP A 353 -1.47 -7.28 -4.08
CA ASP A 353 -0.43 -6.96 -3.09
C ASP A 353 0.95 -7.41 -3.61
N TYR A 354 1.02 -8.62 -4.20
CA TYR A 354 2.22 -9.12 -4.83
C TYR A 354 2.71 -8.21 -5.96
N LEU A 355 1.83 -7.83 -6.88
CA LEU A 355 2.19 -6.98 -8.02
C LEU A 355 2.60 -5.57 -7.60
N GLN A 356 2.02 -5.01 -6.53
CA GLN A 356 2.40 -3.71 -5.98
C GLN A 356 3.84 -3.74 -5.45
N MET A 357 4.20 -4.77 -4.67
CA MET A 357 5.56 -4.97 -4.17
C MET A 357 6.54 -5.34 -5.29
N ALA A 358 6.18 -6.29 -6.15
CA ALA A 358 6.95 -6.66 -7.35
C ALA A 358 7.19 -5.46 -8.27
N GLY A 359 6.23 -4.53 -8.28
CA GLY A 359 6.31 -3.27 -8.99
C GLY A 359 7.46 -2.36 -8.59
N ARG A 360 8.15 -2.63 -7.50
CA ARG A 360 9.38 -1.94 -7.10
C ARG A 360 10.62 -2.44 -7.84
N ALA A 361 10.53 -3.59 -8.55
CA ALA A 361 11.63 -4.09 -9.36
C ALA A 361 11.74 -3.35 -10.70
N GLY A 362 12.95 -3.03 -11.11
CA GLY A 362 13.27 -2.34 -12.37
C GLY A 362 13.19 -0.81 -12.25
N ARG A 363 14.34 -0.15 -12.35
CA ARG A 363 14.49 1.30 -12.30
C ARG A 363 14.29 1.87 -13.70
N GLN A 364 13.33 2.78 -13.85
CA GLN A 364 13.04 3.41 -15.13
C GLN A 364 14.24 4.22 -15.64
N GLY A 365 14.58 4.08 -16.91
CA GLY A 365 15.74 4.75 -17.53
C GLY A 365 17.10 4.11 -17.21
N ILE A 366 17.17 3.11 -16.30
CA ILE A 366 18.40 2.45 -15.87
C ILE A 366 18.38 0.96 -16.24
N ASP A 367 17.34 0.26 -15.81
CA ASP A 367 17.25 -1.19 -15.98
C ASP A 367 16.41 -1.55 -17.21
N LYS A 368 16.84 -2.54 -17.99
CA LYS A 368 16.07 -3.07 -19.13
C LYS A 368 14.92 -3.97 -18.67
N GLU A 369 15.10 -4.67 -17.57
CA GLU A 369 14.11 -5.53 -16.92
C GLU A 369 14.30 -5.49 -15.39
N GLY A 370 13.21 -5.65 -14.63
CA GLY A 370 13.23 -5.81 -13.17
C GLY A 370 13.14 -7.29 -12.81
N MET A 371 14.03 -7.77 -11.96
CA MET A 371 13.99 -9.14 -11.48
C MET A 371 13.13 -9.26 -10.22
N VAL A 372 12.21 -10.23 -10.22
CA VAL A 372 11.38 -10.55 -9.06
C VAL A 372 11.57 -12.01 -8.70
N VAL A 373 12.03 -12.29 -7.47
CA VAL A 373 12.30 -13.65 -7.00
C VAL A 373 11.37 -13.99 -5.84
N SER A 374 10.64 -15.09 -5.95
CA SER A 374 9.83 -15.63 -4.87
C SER A 374 10.49 -16.87 -4.29
N MET A 375 10.84 -16.84 -3.01
CA MET A 375 11.38 -18.00 -2.29
C MET A 375 10.26 -18.96 -1.93
N LEU A 376 10.46 -20.25 -2.19
CA LEU A 376 9.49 -21.30 -1.97
C LEU A 376 10.04 -22.36 -1.02
N GLY A 377 9.30 -22.63 0.04
CA GLY A 377 9.48 -23.80 0.88
C GLY A 377 8.68 -25.00 0.35
N MET A 378 8.87 -26.18 0.95
CA MET A 378 8.15 -27.41 0.56
C MET A 378 6.62 -27.26 0.62
N LYS A 379 6.10 -26.54 1.62
CA LYS A 379 4.66 -26.26 1.71
C LYS A 379 4.16 -25.40 0.56
N ASP A 380 4.97 -24.45 0.10
CA ASP A 380 4.59 -23.56 -0.98
C ASP A 380 4.56 -24.31 -2.32
N LEU A 381 5.45 -25.31 -2.52
CA LEU A 381 5.43 -26.19 -3.67
C LEU A 381 4.21 -27.12 -3.69
N GLU A 382 3.70 -27.52 -2.52
CA GLU A 382 2.54 -28.40 -2.37
C GLU A 382 1.19 -27.63 -2.44
N GLU A 383 1.10 -26.47 -1.82
CA GLU A 383 -0.18 -25.81 -1.48
C GLU A 383 -0.36 -24.42 -2.10
N ALA A 384 0.74 -23.71 -2.47
CA ALA A 384 0.63 -22.32 -2.87
C ALA A 384 -0.07 -22.13 -4.21
N PRO A 385 -1.01 -21.19 -4.32
CA PRO A 385 -1.66 -20.86 -5.59
C PRO A 385 -0.76 -19.97 -6.45
N LEU A 386 0.47 -20.46 -6.76
CA LEU A 386 1.55 -19.67 -7.38
C LEU A 386 1.13 -19.03 -8.71
N LYS A 387 0.38 -19.75 -9.56
CA LYS A 387 -0.11 -19.18 -10.82
C LYS A 387 -1.03 -17.98 -10.58
N ARG A 388 -1.91 -18.05 -9.57
CA ARG A 388 -2.76 -16.94 -9.20
C ARG A 388 -1.93 -15.74 -8.73
N ILE A 389 -1.01 -15.96 -7.79
CA ILE A 389 -0.22 -14.89 -7.16
C ILE A 389 0.68 -14.18 -8.18
N LEU A 390 1.39 -14.96 -9.02
CA LEU A 390 2.45 -14.44 -9.87
C LEU A 390 1.97 -13.92 -11.23
N SER A 391 0.88 -14.48 -11.75
CA SER A 391 0.37 -14.19 -13.11
C SER A 391 -1.15 -14.14 -13.20
N GLY A 392 -1.86 -14.12 -12.07
CA GLY A 392 -3.31 -13.96 -12.03
C GLY A 392 -3.73 -12.53 -12.32
N ASN A 393 -5.04 -12.35 -12.53
CA ASN A 393 -5.62 -11.02 -12.55
C ASN A 393 -5.67 -10.45 -11.12
N PRO A 394 -5.36 -9.17 -10.91
CA PRO A 394 -5.57 -8.51 -9.61
C PRO A 394 -7.01 -8.67 -9.15
N GLU A 395 -7.19 -8.79 -7.85
CA GLU A 395 -8.52 -8.90 -7.26
C GLU A 395 -9.33 -7.62 -7.50
N PRO A 396 -10.67 -7.74 -7.63
CA PRO A 396 -11.54 -6.57 -7.71
C PRO A 396 -11.51 -5.80 -6.39
N VAL A 397 -11.68 -4.49 -6.47
CA VAL A 397 -11.97 -3.65 -5.29
C VAL A 397 -13.38 -3.98 -4.81
N GLN A 398 -13.49 -4.33 -3.54
CA GLN A 398 -14.76 -4.60 -2.89
C GLN A 398 -15.06 -3.49 -1.89
N SER A 399 -16.30 -3.09 -1.82
CA SER A 399 -16.75 -2.17 -0.78
C SER A 399 -16.47 -2.73 0.61
N ARG A 400 -16.00 -1.87 1.49
CA ARG A 400 -15.87 -2.11 2.93
C ARG A 400 -16.87 -1.30 3.74
N PHE A 401 -17.79 -0.64 3.06
CA PHE A 401 -18.82 0.16 3.68
C PHE A 401 -19.65 -0.71 4.63
N LYS A 402 -19.46 -0.48 5.91
CA LYS A 402 -20.20 -1.09 7.00
C LYS A 402 -20.67 0.01 7.92
N LEU A 403 -21.93 0.06 8.14
CA LEU A 403 -22.51 0.94 9.13
C LEU A 403 -22.31 0.32 10.53
N SER A 404 -21.06 0.33 11.00
CA SER A 404 -20.73 0.00 12.40
C SER A 404 -21.28 1.06 13.33
N TYR A 405 -21.48 0.74 14.59
CA TYR A 405 -21.94 1.73 15.59
C TYR A 405 -21.06 2.99 15.61
N SER A 406 -19.74 2.86 15.46
CA SER A 406 -18.85 4.02 15.40
C SER A 406 -19.07 4.86 14.14
N THR A 407 -19.33 4.23 12.99
CA THR A 407 -19.66 4.93 11.75
C THR A 407 -21.02 5.62 11.84
N LEU A 408 -22.02 4.94 12.42
CA LEU A 408 -23.35 5.52 12.64
C LEU A 408 -23.28 6.73 13.56
N LEU A 409 -22.59 6.62 14.69
CA LEU A 409 -22.38 7.73 15.63
C LEU A 409 -21.66 8.91 14.97
N HIS A 410 -20.64 8.64 14.16
CA HIS A 410 -19.94 9.68 13.42
C HIS A 410 -20.86 10.38 12.40
N LEU A 411 -21.64 9.63 11.64
CA LEU A 411 -22.55 10.20 10.66
C LEU A 411 -23.71 10.96 11.31
N ILE A 412 -24.31 10.41 12.38
CA ILE A 412 -25.42 11.07 13.07
C ILE A 412 -25.00 12.39 13.73
N SER A 413 -23.78 12.45 14.31
CA SER A 413 -23.27 13.66 14.95
C SER A 413 -23.01 14.81 13.97
N HIS A 414 -22.94 14.53 12.66
CA HIS A 414 -22.62 15.56 11.64
C HIS A 414 -23.73 15.80 10.63
N MET A 415 -24.62 14.83 10.40
CA MET A 415 -25.48 14.82 9.22
C MET A 415 -26.95 14.49 9.44
N GLY A 416 -27.34 14.00 10.60
CA GLY A 416 -28.72 13.54 10.85
C GLY A 416 -29.10 12.19 10.20
N ARG A 417 -30.25 11.65 10.61
CA ARG A 417 -30.72 10.29 10.22
C ARG A 417 -30.94 10.12 8.72
N SER A 418 -31.50 11.12 8.04
CA SER A 418 -31.82 11.04 6.60
C SER A 418 -30.57 10.81 5.75
N HIS A 419 -29.45 11.41 6.10
CA HIS A 419 -28.20 11.28 5.38
C HIS A 419 -27.52 9.91 5.58
N ILE A 420 -27.85 9.22 6.66
CA ILE A 420 -27.33 7.85 6.89
C ILE A 420 -27.97 6.88 5.88
N HIS A 421 -29.28 7.01 5.62
CA HIS A 421 -29.95 6.23 4.58
C HIS A 421 -29.39 6.58 3.19
N GLU A 422 -29.15 7.85 2.92
CA GLU A 422 -28.52 8.32 1.67
C GLU A 422 -27.11 7.72 1.50
N ALA A 423 -26.29 7.71 2.56
CA ALA A 423 -24.95 7.11 2.55
C ALA A 423 -25.02 5.63 2.17
N TRP A 424 -25.94 4.87 2.79
CA TRP A 424 -26.15 3.48 2.44
C TRP A 424 -26.61 3.31 0.99
N ASP A 425 -27.58 4.09 0.56
CA ASP A 425 -28.15 4.01 -0.78
C ASP A 425 -27.16 4.36 -1.88
N LYS A 426 -26.20 5.23 -1.61
CA LYS A 426 -25.12 5.63 -2.50
C LYS A 426 -23.85 4.78 -2.35
N SER A 427 -23.78 3.87 -1.36
CA SER A 427 -22.57 3.07 -1.11
C SER A 427 -22.20 2.18 -2.30
N PHE A 428 -20.90 1.93 -2.46
CA PHE A 428 -20.40 0.99 -3.45
C PHE A 428 -20.83 -0.45 -3.12
N ASN A 429 -21.04 -0.76 -1.83
CA ASN A 429 -21.61 -2.03 -1.39
C ASN A 429 -22.96 -2.29 -2.05
N ARG A 430 -23.90 -1.36 -1.93
CA ARG A 430 -25.21 -1.48 -2.57
C ARG A 430 -25.08 -1.53 -4.11
N TYR A 431 -24.21 -0.73 -4.68
CA TYR A 431 -23.95 -0.74 -6.12
C TYR A 431 -23.47 -2.11 -6.60
N GLN A 432 -22.54 -2.74 -5.90
CA GLN A 432 -22.02 -4.06 -6.24
C GLN A 432 -23.05 -5.19 -6.13
N HIS A 433 -24.04 -5.05 -5.24
CA HIS A 433 -25.06 -6.07 -4.98
C HIS A 433 -26.41 -5.77 -5.64
N ARG A 434 -26.44 -4.93 -6.69
CA ARG A 434 -27.66 -4.56 -7.43
C ARG A 434 -28.26 -5.68 -8.31
N GLU A 435 -27.75 -6.90 -8.23
CA GLU A 435 -28.28 -8.03 -8.98
C GLU A 435 -29.65 -8.46 -8.48
N GLY A 436 -30.56 -8.82 -9.41
CA GLY A 436 -31.90 -9.29 -9.11
C GLY A 436 -33.03 -8.45 -9.72
N SER A 437 -34.26 -8.90 -9.56
CA SER A 437 -35.45 -8.17 -10.04
C SER A 437 -35.64 -6.87 -9.25
N ARG A 438 -36.34 -5.91 -9.87
CA ARG A 438 -36.68 -4.62 -9.22
C ARG A 438 -37.30 -4.81 -7.84
N LYS A 439 -38.26 -5.76 -7.70
CA LYS A 439 -38.90 -6.07 -6.42
C LYS A 439 -37.97 -6.60 -5.38
N ALA A 440 -36.98 -7.47 -5.77
CA ALA A 440 -35.98 -7.98 -4.84
C ALA A 440 -35.03 -6.86 -4.34
N ARG A 441 -34.69 -5.91 -5.21
CA ARG A 441 -33.88 -4.74 -4.85
C ARG A 441 -34.60 -3.81 -3.86
N GLU A 442 -35.87 -3.49 -4.15
CA GLU A 442 -36.72 -2.66 -3.27
C GLU A 442 -36.91 -3.32 -1.89
N HIS A 443 -37.16 -4.63 -1.87
CA HIS A 443 -37.28 -5.38 -0.60
C HIS A 443 -35.99 -5.40 0.22
N ASN A 444 -34.84 -5.64 -0.43
CA ASN A 444 -33.54 -5.61 0.24
C ASN A 444 -33.23 -4.19 0.77
N GLN A 445 -33.55 -3.15 0.03
CA GLN A 445 -33.35 -1.77 0.48
C GLN A 445 -34.19 -1.47 1.73
N ALA A 446 -35.49 -1.77 1.69
CA ALA A 446 -36.36 -1.57 2.83
C ALA A 446 -35.88 -2.31 4.09
N ARG A 447 -35.45 -3.58 3.92
CA ARG A 447 -34.91 -4.37 5.03
C ARG A 447 -33.62 -3.77 5.61
N GLN A 448 -32.74 -3.21 4.76
CA GLN A 448 -31.50 -2.58 5.24
C GLN A 448 -31.79 -1.24 5.94
N HIS A 449 -32.74 -0.45 5.44
CA HIS A 449 -33.17 0.77 6.12
C HIS A 449 -33.77 0.46 7.49
N GLU A 450 -34.65 -0.56 7.60
CA GLU A 450 -35.18 -1.01 8.88
C GLU A 450 -34.09 -1.46 9.86
N LEU A 451 -33.06 -2.18 9.37
CA LEU A 451 -31.93 -2.56 10.19
C LEU A 451 -31.12 -1.36 10.69
N LEU A 452 -30.93 -0.35 9.84
CA LEU A 452 -30.26 0.89 10.19
C LEU A 452 -31.06 1.67 11.24
N ASP A 453 -32.35 1.80 11.06
CA ASP A 453 -33.22 2.48 12.03
C ASP A 453 -33.18 1.76 13.38
N ASN A 454 -33.26 0.44 13.41
CA ASN A 454 -33.11 -0.35 14.65
C ASN A 454 -31.76 -0.10 15.35
N HIS A 455 -30.67 0.02 14.61
CA HIS A 455 -29.37 0.35 15.19
C HIS A 455 -29.30 1.77 15.74
N LEU A 456 -29.89 2.74 15.04
CA LEU A 456 -29.95 4.12 15.48
C LEU A 456 -30.85 4.26 16.72
N ASP A 457 -32.02 3.64 16.72
CA ASP A 457 -32.92 3.63 17.86
C ASP A 457 -32.26 3.02 19.10
N PHE A 458 -31.51 1.93 18.92
CA PHE A 458 -30.73 1.33 20.00
C PHE A 458 -29.65 2.27 20.56
N LEU A 459 -28.93 3.00 19.69
CA LEU A 459 -27.92 3.96 20.12
C LEU A 459 -28.55 5.17 20.84
N GLU A 460 -29.71 5.61 20.38
CA GLU A 460 -30.51 6.68 21.01
C GLU A 460 -31.00 6.25 22.39
N GLU A 461 -31.59 5.04 22.52
CA GLU A 461 -32.03 4.47 23.81
C GLU A 461 -30.88 4.36 24.82
N LEU A 462 -29.65 4.10 24.36
CA LEU A 462 -28.45 4.06 25.19
C LEU A 462 -27.89 5.45 25.53
N GLY A 463 -28.47 6.53 24.99
CA GLY A 463 -28.09 7.91 25.25
C GLY A 463 -26.76 8.33 24.57
N TYR A 464 -26.37 7.67 23.46
CA TYR A 464 -25.18 8.05 22.70
C TYR A 464 -25.40 9.31 21.85
N PHE A 465 -26.62 9.66 21.50
CA PHE A 465 -27.00 10.92 20.88
C PHE A 465 -28.48 11.25 21.27
N GLU A 466 -28.83 12.52 21.19
CA GLU A 466 -30.20 12.97 21.38
C GLU A 466 -30.96 12.94 20.06
N PRO A 467 -32.27 12.63 20.06
CA PRO A 467 -33.10 12.72 18.87
C PRO A 467 -33.05 14.15 18.32
N GLU A 468 -32.93 14.29 17.00
CA GLU A 468 -33.04 15.60 16.35
C GLU A 468 -34.39 16.23 16.75
N GLY A 469 -34.31 17.41 17.37
CA GLY A 469 -35.51 18.21 17.59
C GLY A 469 -36.20 18.49 16.24
N PRO A 470 -37.50 18.77 16.21
CA PRO A 470 -38.21 19.04 14.98
C PRO A 470 -37.47 20.15 14.20
N GLU A 471 -37.14 19.87 12.93
CA GLU A 471 -36.57 20.86 12.00
C GLU A 471 -37.37 22.15 12.12
N VAL A 472 -36.76 23.20 12.63
CA VAL A 472 -37.36 24.54 12.60
C VAL A 472 -37.27 24.99 11.15
N GLY A 473 -38.41 24.92 10.45
CA GLY A 473 -38.61 25.27 9.06
C GLY A 473 -38.28 26.74 8.69
#